data_f8841d745c469f1377616e07a090f79c
#
_entry.id   f8841d745c469f1377616e07a090f79c
#
_cell.length_a   1.000
_cell.length_b   1.000
_cell.length_c   1.000
_cell.angle_alpha   90.00
_cell.angle_beta   90.00
_cell.angle_gamma   90.00
#
_symmetry.space_group_name_H-M   'P 1'
#
loop_
_entity.id
_entity.type
_entity.pdbx_description
1 polymer ?
#
loop_
_entity_poly.entity_id
_entity_poly.type
_entity_poly.pdbx_seq_one_letter_code
_entity_poly.pdbx_strand_id
1 'polypeptide(L)'
;SDACIIDNSGNFMFESYIKQRNSYVSFWANVYKFSFLGCCYAFKRKILDIAIPFPPNHKLCTHDNWIFLIAASSFSYKIIPEKLICYRRHLGNTSTGGLKNNTSLYFKMKYRIYLIWHLLKRKLEFRL
;
A
#
# COMPACT_ATOMS: atom_id res chain seq x y z
N SER A 1 1.54 10.83 -2.89
CA SER A 1 1.42 11.36 -4.26
C SER A 1 1.10 10.27 -5.27
N ASP A 2 0.73 10.66 -6.49
CA ASP A 2 0.72 9.78 -7.65
C ASP A 2 2.14 9.55 -8.17
N ALA A 3 2.29 8.62 -9.12
CA ALA A 3 3.54 8.33 -9.83
C ALA A 3 3.29 8.13 -11.31
N CYS A 4 4.22 8.54 -12.17
CA CYS A 4 4.31 8.01 -13.52
C CYS A 4 5.06 6.68 -13.52
N ILE A 5 4.80 5.83 -14.51
CA ILE A 5 5.50 4.56 -14.67
C ILE A 5 6.37 4.65 -15.92
N ILE A 6 7.64 4.33 -15.75
CA ILE A 6 8.63 4.31 -16.83
C ILE A 6 9.24 2.93 -16.99
N ASP A 7 9.72 2.63 -18.18
CA ASP A 7 10.46 1.41 -18.48
C ASP A 7 11.94 1.48 -18.05
N ASN A 8 12.72 0.46 -18.39
CA ASN A 8 14.14 0.42 -18.10
C ASN A 8 14.94 1.52 -18.83
N SER A 9 14.49 1.94 -19.98
CA SER A 9 15.11 2.98 -20.82
C SER A 9 14.67 4.39 -20.46
N GLY A 10 13.69 4.54 -19.54
CA GLY A 10 13.15 5.82 -19.11
C GLY A 10 11.94 6.30 -19.92
N ASN A 11 11.44 5.49 -20.85
CA ASN A 11 10.24 5.83 -21.60
C ASN A 11 8.99 5.67 -20.76
N PHE A 12 8.00 6.53 -20.96
CA PHE A 12 6.72 6.45 -20.26
C PHE A 12 5.93 5.20 -20.70
N MET A 13 5.53 4.38 -19.73
CA MET A 13 4.60 3.27 -19.91
C MET A 13 3.17 3.68 -19.55
N PHE A 14 3.00 4.37 -18.42
CA PHE A 14 1.72 4.87 -17.94
C PHE A 14 1.91 6.22 -17.25
N GLU A 15 1.01 7.16 -17.55
CA GLU A 15 1.09 8.51 -16.97
C GLU A 15 0.71 8.59 -15.50
N SER A 16 -0.12 7.68 -15.01
CA SER A 16 -0.66 7.71 -13.65
C SER A 16 -0.83 6.30 -13.10
N TYR A 17 -0.13 6.01 -12.01
CA TYR A 17 -0.28 4.74 -11.30
C TYR A 17 -1.67 4.63 -10.65
N ILE A 18 -2.17 5.71 -10.05
CA ILE A 18 -3.48 5.76 -9.39
C ILE A 18 -4.60 5.45 -10.40
N LYS A 19 -4.56 6.06 -11.59
CA LYS A 19 -5.54 5.80 -12.67
C LYS A 19 -5.42 4.37 -13.18
N GLN A 20 -4.22 3.90 -13.48
CA GLN A 20 -3.96 2.57 -14.02
C GLN A 20 -4.40 1.46 -13.05
N ARG A 21 -4.30 1.69 -11.74
CA ARG A 21 -4.70 0.75 -10.69
C ARG A 21 -6.17 0.83 -10.31
N ASN A 22 -6.91 1.85 -10.77
CA ASN A 22 -8.23 2.22 -10.24
C ASN A 22 -8.19 2.30 -8.71
N SER A 23 -7.24 3.11 -8.20
CA SER A 23 -7.02 3.22 -6.75
C SER A 23 -8.16 4.00 -6.09
N TYR A 24 -8.71 3.43 -5.04
CA TYR A 24 -9.79 4.03 -4.26
C TYR A 24 -9.27 4.63 -2.96
N VAL A 25 -9.82 5.78 -2.58
CA VAL A 25 -9.47 6.48 -1.32
C VAL A 25 -10.04 5.75 -0.09
N SER A 26 -10.97 4.82 -0.26
CA SER A 26 -11.63 4.12 0.83
C SER A 26 -10.71 3.15 1.58
N PHE A 27 -10.77 3.18 2.91
CA PHE A 27 -10.11 2.21 3.79
C PHE A 27 -10.47 0.75 3.40
N TRP A 28 -11.77 0.45 3.30
CA TRP A 28 -12.25 -0.90 3.00
C TRP A 28 -11.86 -1.38 1.60
N ALA A 29 -11.84 -0.47 0.63
CA ALA A 29 -11.36 -0.80 -0.71
C ALA A 29 -9.88 -1.22 -0.69
N ASN A 30 -9.04 -0.59 0.15
CA ASN A 30 -7.63 -0.94 0.29
C ASN A 30 -7.38 -2.19 1.16
N VAL A 31 -8.24 -2.51 2.10
CA VAL A 31 -8.27 -3.82 2.76
C VAL A 31 -8.61 -4.92 1.74
N TYR A 32 -9.55 -4.64 0.84
CA TYR A 32 -9.92 -5.57 -0.21
C TYR A 32 -8.82 -5.74 -1.28
N LYS A 33 -8.30 -4.63 -1.79
CA LYS A 33 -7.25 -4.59 -2.84
C LYS A 33 -6.37 -3.37 -2.62
N PHE A 34 -5.25 -3.57 -1.96
CA PHE A 34 -4.27 -2.50 -1.76
C PHE A 34 -3.73 -1.97 -3.10
N SER A 35 -3.70 -0.67 -3.26
CA SER A 35 -3.48 -0.04 -4.57
C SER A 35 -2.53 1.16 -4.58
N PHE A 36 -1.77 1.39 -3.52
CA PHE A 36 -0.80 2.48 -3.45
C PHE A 36 0.65 1.98 -3.45
N LEU A 37 1.57 2.85 -3.84
CA LEU A 37 3.02 2.60 -3.80
C LEU A 37 3.62 3.20 -2.52
N GLY A 38 4.35 2.40 -1.75
CA GLY A 38 5.01 2.86 -0.54
C GLY A 38 6.01 3.99 -0.75
N CYS A 39 6.70 4.00 -1.89
CA CYS A 39 7.63 5.09 -2.24
C CYS A 39 6.96 6.45 -2.46
N CYS A 40 5.63 6.49 -2.61
CA CYS A 40 4.85 7.71 -2.78
C CYS A 40 4.32 8.28 -1.46
N TYR A 41 4.73 7.73 -0.30
CA TYR A 41 4.25 8.15 1.00
C TYR A 41 5.10 9.25 1.62
N ALA A 42 4.41 10.19 2.24
CA ALA A 42 4.97 11.06 3.26
C ALA A 42 4.05 11.00 4.49
N PHE A 43 4.59 10.78 5.67
CA PHE A 43 3.80 10.65 6.89
C PHE A 43 4.54 11.19 8.11
N LYS A 44 3.77 11.61 9.11
CA LYS A 44 4.34 12.06 10.39
C LYS A 44 4.93 10.89 11.16
N ARG A 45 6.01 11.11 11.89
CA ARG A 45 6.71 10.13 12.73
C ARG A 45 5.75 9.33 13.61
N LYS A 46 4.72 9.95 14.16
CA LYS A 46 3.68 9.31 14.97
C LYS A 46 3.05 8.09 14.30
N ILE A 47 2.88 8.11 12.97
CA ILE A 47 2.33 6.94 12.24
C ILE A 47 3.30 5.75 12.35
N LEU A 48 4.61 6.00 12.20
CA LEU A 48 5.63 4.96 12.30
C LEU A 48 5.73 4.40 13.72
N ASP A 49 5.66 5.27 14.74
CA ASP A 49 5.72 4.86 16.14
C ASP A 49 4.59 3.90 16.51
N ILE A 50 3.41 4.04 15.86
CA ILE A 50 2.29 3.11 16.00
C ILE A 50 2.46 1.88 15.10
N ALA A 51 3.04 2.03 13.92
CA ALA A 51 3.18 0.92 12.98
C ALA A 51 4.25 -0.10 13.41
N ILE A 52 5.26 0.30 14.16
CA ILE A 52 6.34 -0.57 14.65
C ILE A 52 5.92 -1.25 15.98
N PRO A 53 6.25 -2.54 16.17
CA PRO A 53 6.84 -3.47 15.20
C PRO A 53 5.82 -3.88 14.12
N PHE A 54 6.31 -4.12 12.91
CA PHE A 54 5.46 -4.62 11.83
C PHE A 54 4.93 -6.04 12.12
N PRO A 55 3.75 -6.41 11.58
CA PRO A 55 3.29 -7.78 11.62
C PRO A 55 4.34 -8.74 11.03
N PRO A 56 4.59 -9.90 11.68
CA PRO A 56 5.77 -10.72 11.37
C PRO A 56 5.71 -11.41 10.00
N ASN A 57 4.52 -11.61 9.42
CA ASN A 57 4.38 -12.29 8.15
C ASN A 57 4.37 -11.31 6.97
N HIS A 58 5.55 -11.05 6.39
CA HIS A 58 5.70 -10.11 5.26
C HIS A 58 4.98 -10.52 3.98
N LYS A 59 4.62 -11.80 3.82
CA LYS A 59 3.81 -12.27 2.69
C LYS A 59 2.34 -11.87 2.83
N LEU A 60 1.87 -11.73 4.07
CA LEU A 60 0.50 -11.34 4.40
C LEU A 60 0.37 -9.86 4.77
N CYS A 61 1.46 -9.15 4.98
CA CYS A 61 1.45 -7.75 5.35
C CYS A 61 2.74 -7.08 4.91
N THR A 62 2.70 -6.35 3.80
CA THR A 62 3.83 -5.51 3.40
C THR A 62 3.86 -4.22 4.22
N HIS A 63 5.05 -3.65 4.39
CA HIS A 63 5.24 -2.43 5.20
C HIS A 63 4.39 -1.25 4.71
N ASP A 64 4.31 -1.05 3.41
CA ASP A 64 3.53 0.03 2.79
C ASP A 64 2.03 -0.13 3.02
N ASN A 65 1.50 -1.36 2.86
CA ASN A 65 0.11 -1.66 3.19
C ASN A 65 -0.19 -1.41 4.67
N TRP A 66 0.69 -1.86 5.56
CA TRP A 66 0.50 -1.70 7.00
C TRP A 66 0.50 -0.23 7.43
N ILE A 67 1.49 0.56 6.98
CA ILE A 67 1.56 1.99 7.27
C ILE A 67 0.29 2.71 6.78
N PHE A 68 -0.15 2.39 5.56
CA PHE A 68 -1.40 2.96 5.02
C PHE A 68 -2.61 2.61 5.90
N LEU A 69 -2.77 1.34 6.30
CA LEU A 69 -3.90 0.91 7.11
C LEU A 69 -3.92 1.58 8.48
N ILE A 70 -2.79 1.72 9.16
CA ILE A 70 -2.67 2.47 10.42
C ILE A 70 -3.10 3.93 10.18
N ALA A 71 -2.55 4.59 9.16
CA ALA A 71 -2.89 5.97 8.86
C ALA A 71 -4.38 6.14 8.53
N ALA A 72 -4.91 5.30 7.65
CA ALA A 72 -6.30 5.42 7.17
C ALA A 72 -7.36 5.01 8.20
N SER A 73 -7.00 4.17 9.18
CA SER A 73 -7.94 3.73 10.22
C SER A 73 -8.05 4.67 11.42
N SER A 74 -7.04 5.51 11.66
CA SER A 74 -6.93 6.27 12.92
C SER A 74 -6.53 7.73 12.73
N PHE A 75 -6.18 8.12 11.51
CA PHE A 75 -5.74 9.48 11.19
C PHE A 75 -6.34 9.97 9.86
N SER A 76 -6.24 11.28 9.63
CA SER A 76 -6.55 11.86 8.33
C SER A 76 -5.39 11.64 7.35
N TYR A 77 -5.72 11.38 6.10
CA TYR A 77 -4.75 11.31 5.01
C TYR A 77 -5.28 12.02 3.77
N LYS A 78 -4.37 12.44 2.91
CA LYS A 78 -4.69 13.13 1.66
C LYS A 78 -3.92 12.45 0.51
N ILE A 79 -4.61 12.29 -0.61
CA ILE A 79 -3.97 11.85 -1.85
C ILE A 79 -3.63 13.11 -2.66
N ILE A 80 -2.37 13.23 -3.04
CA ILE A 80 -1.85 14.30 -3.88
C ILE A 80 -1.83 13.77 -5.31
N PRO A 81 -2.60 14.38 -6.25
CA PRO A 81 -2.70 13.90 -7.63
C PRO A 81 -1.44 14.16 -8.46
N GLU A 82 -0.53 14.99 -7.97
CA GLU A 82 0.73 15.29 -8.61
C GLU A 82 1.64 14.07 -8.67
N LYS A 83 2.24 13.85 -9.81
CA LYS A 83 3.17 12.74 -10.11
C LYS A 83 4.58 13.16 -9.67
N LEU A 84 4.86 13.01 -8.39
CA LEU A 84 6.15 13.42 -7.81
C LEU A 84 7.26 12.39 -8.00
N ILE A 85 6.94 11.20 -8.48
CA ILE A 85 7.86 10.07 -8.63
C ILE A 85 7.68 9.43 -10.00
N CYS A 86 8.79 9.07 -10.65
CA CYS A 86 8.83 8.19 -11.79
C CYS A 86 9.19 6.77 -11.31
N TYR A 87 8.19 5.89 -11.24
CA TYR A 87 8.37 4.51 -10.80
C TYR A 87 8.85 3.64 -11.95
N ARG A 88 10.13 3.23 -11.89
CA ARG A 88 10.76 2.41 -12.93
C ARG A 88 10.32 0.96 -12.84
N ARG A 89 9.88 0.39 -13.97
CA ARG A 89 9.45 -1.01 -14.09
C ARG A 89 10.35 -1.79 -15.03
N HIS A 90 10.87 -2.91 -14.53
CA HIS A 90 11.67 -3.87 -15.31
C HIS A 90 11.47 -5.30 -14.74
N LEU A 91 11.95 -6.31 -15.43
CA LEU A 91 11.78 -7.71 -15.04
C LEU A 91 12.41 -8.07 -13.70
N GLY A 92 13.44 -7.36 -13.28
CA GLY A 92 14.13 -7.53 -11.99
C GLY A 92 13.49 -6.83 -10.80
N ASN A 93 12.30 -6.20 -10.94
CA ASN A 93 11.64 -5.60 -9.78
C ASN A 93 11.23 -6.66 -8.76
N THR A 94 11.54 -6.45 -7.48
CA THR A 94 11.14 -7.31 -6.37
C THR A 94 9.62 -7.40 -6.23
N SER A 95 8.91 -6.29 -6.48
CA SER A 95 7.46 -6.26 -6.40
C SER A 95 6.82 -6.20 -7.79
N THR A 96 5.68 -6.86 -7.94
CA THR A 96 4.92 -6.84 -9.20
C THR A 96 4.20 -5.51 -9.45
N GLY A 97 4.25 -4.57 -8.49
CA GLY A 97 3.46 -3.33 -8.53
C GLY A 97 1.97 -3.60 -8.65
N GLY A 98 1.53 -4.82 -8.27
CA GLY A 98 0.14 -5.24 -8.35
C GLY A 98 -0.41 -5.46 -9.76
N LEU A 99 0.42 -5.55 -10.77
CA LEU A 99 0.00 -5.76 -12.17
C LEU A 99 -0.34 -7.22 -12.49
N LYS A 100 0.14 -8.18 -11.69
CA LYS A 100 -0.20 -9.61 -11.83
C LYS A 100 -1.02 -10.07 -10.63
N ASN A 101 -2.20 -10.62 -10.88
CA ASN A 101 -3.14 -11.09 -9.86
C ASN A 101 -3.45 -12.58 -10.04
N ASN A 102 -2.47 -13.45 -9.77
CA ASN A 102 -2.67 -14.91 -9.77
C ASN A 102 -2.74 -15.50 -8.35
N THR A 103 -3.19 -14.72 -7.37
CA THR A 103 -3.32 -15.21 -5.99
C THR A 103 -4.66 -15.93 -5.79
N SER A 104 -4.61 -17.12 -5.14
CA SER A 104 -5.81 -17.91 -4.83
C SER A 104 -6.78 -17.15 -3.93
N LEU A 105 -8.08 -17.52 -4.00
CA LEU A 105 -9.11 -16.95 -3.13
C LEU A 105 -8.78 -17.18 -1.64
N TYR A 106 -8.30 -18.37 -1.30
CA TYR A 106 -7.85 -18.70 0.05
C TYR A 106 -6.78 -17.73 0.56
N PHE A 107 -5.75 -17.45 -0.26
CA PHE A 107 -4.71 -16.49 0.13
C PHE A 107 -5.28 -15.08 0.33
N LYS A 108 -6.20 -14.65 -0.54
CA LYS A 108 -6.86 -13.33 -0.41
C LYS A 108 -7.67 -13.20 0.87
N MET A 109 -8.38 -14.26 1.28
CA MET A 109 -9.11 -14.28 2.55
C MET A 109 -8.17 -14.26 3.75
N LYS A 110 -7.17 -15.16 3.76
CA LYS A 110 -6.15 -15.24 4.83
C LYS A 110 -5.44 -13.91 5.03
N TYR A 111 -5.06 -13.25 3.94
CA TYR A 111 -4.43 -11.94 3.94
C TYR A 111 -5.30 -10.89 4.63
N ARG A 112 -6.59 -10.79 4.29
CA ARG A 112 -7.51 -9.79 4.86
C ARG A 112 -7.76 -10.04 6.34
N ILE A 113 -8.02 -11.28 6.73
CA ILE A 113 -8.22 -11.65 8.13
C ILE A 113 -6.97 -11.30 8.95
N TYR A 114 -5.79 -11.64 8.43
CA TYR A 114 -4.52 -11.34 9.08
C TYR A 114 -4.33 -9.83 9.29
N LEU A 115 -4.58 -9.02 8.27
CA LEU A 115 -4.47 -7.56 8.35
C LEU A 115 -5.44 -6.95 9.37
N ILE A 116 -6.72 -7.34 9.31
CA ILE A 116 -7.76 -6.83 10.21
C ILE A 116 -7.44 -7.21 11.65
N TRP A 117 -7.05 -8.47 11.90
CA TRP A 117 -6.71 -8.94 13.23
C TRP A 117 -5.54 -8.16 13.85
N HIS A 118 -4.45 -7.98 13.10
CA HIS A 118 -3.30 -7.19 13.55
C HIS A 118 -3.66 -5.71 13.75
N LEU A 119 -4.50 -5.16 12.89
CA LEU A 119 -4.97 -3.79 13.03
C LEU A 119 -5.80 -3.58 14.30
N LEU A 120 -6.75 -4.47 14.58
CA LEU A 120 -7.56 -4.41 15.80
C LEU A 120 -6.68 -4.55 17.05
N LYS A 121 -5.76 -5.50 17.05
CA LYS A 121 -4.78 -5.65 18.13
C LYS A 121 -4.01 -4.35 18.36
N ARG A 122 -3.49 -3.74 17.30
CA ARG A 122 -2.73 -2.49 17.36
C ARG A 122 -3.57 -1.32 17.87
N LYS A 123 -4.82 -1.22 17.44
CA LYS A 123 -5.74 -0.19 17.92
C LYS A 123 -6.03 -0.31 19.42
N LEU A 124 -6.17 -1.53 19.92
CA LEU A 124 -6.35 -1.77 21.37
C LEU A 124 -5.09 -1.39 22.15
N GLU A 125 -3.90 -1.75 21.67
CA GLU A 125 -2.61 -1.42 22.31
C GLU A 125 -2.41 0.10 22.45
N PHE A 126 -2.77 0.88 21.45
CA PHE A 126 -2.57 2.33 21.41
C PHE A 126 -3.82 3.15 21.74
N ARG A 127 -4.95 2.50 22.06
CA ARG A 127 -6.24 3.14 22.34
C ARG A 127 -6.68 4.12 21.25
N LEU A 128 -6.60 3.69 19.99
CA LEU A 128 -6.91 4.48 18.78
C LEU A 128 -8.36 4.34 18.34
#